data_f78254ee828648dd0404f0af343d8581
#
_entry.id   f78254ee828648dd0404f0af343d8581
#
_cell.length_a   1.000
_cell.length_b   1.000
_cell.length_c   1.000
_cell.angle_alpha   90.00
_cell.angle_beta   90.00
_cell.angle_gamma   90.00
#
_symmetry.space_group_name_H-M   'P 1'
#
loop_
_entity.id
_entity.type
_entity.pdbx_description
1 polymer ?
#
loop_
_entity_poly.entity_id
_entity_poly.type
_entity_poly.pdbx_seq_one_letter_code
_entity_poly.pdbx_strand_id
1 'polypeptide(L)'
;MVDFIRKRLQVFVSSTFSDLREERQAAVEAILSAGHIPAGMELFAAGDESQMEVIKQWIDESDVYLLIVGGRYGSIEPKSGKSYTQLEYEYALEKGKPLFACVLKESALDARVKKHGIEMIDKHRKELDAFRDLVQSKVVEFWEDTKDIKLAIINKLGQLSRREDLIGWTRANQQANLPALSDEIARLSKENADLRGQLGTKSEAYINGLPYSQLKTLLQQKELWDYIKNSKKQLRGGNGEYAKIIALSQLGLMSDPRLGMPRLTDAGVMLFNNIEFEELAELI
;
A
#
# COMPACT_ATOMS: atom_id res chain seq x y z
N MET A 1 -23.67 -13.84 6.86
CA MET A 1 -23.12 -13.62 5.49
C MET A 1 -22.24 -12.40 5.60
N VAL A 2 -20.91 -12.58 5.53
CA VAL A 2 -19.99 -11.41 5.61
C VAL A 2 -20.16 -10.69 4.29
N ASP A 3 -20.75 -9.50 4.35
CA ASP A 3 -20.90 -8.62 3.19
C ASP A 3 -19.50 -8.09 2.85
N PHE A 4 -18.87 -8.71 1.85
CA PHE A 4 -17.55 -8.28 1.40
C PHE A 4 -17.66 -6.83 0.90
N ILE A 5 -17.02 -5.91 1.59
CA ILE A 5 -16.91 -4.51 1.17
C ILE A 5 -16.34 -4.47 -0.25
N ARG A 6 -17.21 -4.24 -1.23
CA ARG A 6 -16.81 -4.20 -2.64
C ARG A 6 -16.22 -2.82 -2.94
N LYS A 7 -14.89 -2.73 -2.92
CA LYS A 7 -14.20 -1.50 -3.36
C LYS A 7 -14.31 -1.31 -4.87
N ARG A 8 -14.47 -0.08 -5.30
CA ARG A 8 -14.47 0.33 -6.71
C ARG A 8 -13.20 1.13 -6.98
N LEU A 9 -12.43 0.72 -7.96
CA LEU A 9 -11.24 1.46 -8.38
C LEU A 9 -11.66 2.57 -9.35
N GLN A 10 -11.09 3.76 -9.20
CA GLN A 10 -11.18 4.83 -10.17
C GLN A 10 -10.07 4.65 -11.20
N VAL A 11 -10.43 4.55 -12.47
CA VAL A 11 -9.53 4.23 -13.59
C VAL A 11 -9.44 5.43 -14.53
N PHE A 12 -8.29 6.07 -14.58
CA PHE A 12 -8.03 7.13 -15.56
C PHE A 12 -7.78 6.52 -16.93
N VAL A 13 -8.54 6.96 -17.93
CA VAL A 13 -8.44 6.48 -19.33
C VAL A 13 -7.74 7.52 -20.18
N SER A 14 -6.49 7.23 -20.53
CA SER A 14 -5.64 8.04 -21.40
C SER A 14 -5.58 7.47 -22.80
N SER A 15 -5.81 8.29 -23.80
CA SER A 15 -5.60 7.98 -25.22
C SER A 15 -5.71 9.25 -26.07
N THR A 16 -5.34 9.17 -27.34
CA THR A 16 -5.78 10.17 -28.33
C THR A 16 -7.31 10.13 -28.48
N PHE A 17 -7.91 11.30 -28.77
CA PHE A 17 -9.36 11.42 -28.79
C PHE A 17 -9.96 11.17 -30.20
N SER A 18 -9.35 11.76 -31.24
CA SER A 18 -9.95 11.83 -32.57
C SER A 18 -10.10 10.48 -33.27
N ASP A 19 -9.12 9.59 -33.07
CA ASP A 19 -9.03 8.29 -33.75
C ASP A 19 -9.49 7.10 -32.88
N LEU A 20 -9.68 7.30 -31.57
CA LEU A 20 -9.97 6.24 -30.59
C LEU A 20 -11.29 6.43 -29.83
N ARG A 21 -12.28 7.11 -30.44
CA ARG A 21 -13.58 7.37 -29.79
C ARG A 21 -14.32 6.11 -29.40
N GLU A 22 -14.37 5.13 -30.33
CA GLU A 22 -15.05 3.85 -30.08
C GLU A 22 -14.31 3.01 -29.04
N GLU A 23 -12.97 3.03 -29.06
CA GLU A 23 -12.13 2.34 -28.10
C GLU A 23 -12.26 2.91 -26.68
N ARG A 24 -12.31 4.24 -26.58
CA ARG A 24 -12.57 4.93 -25.31
C ARG A 24 -13.93 4.58 -24.75
N GLN A 25 -14.97 4.61 -25.58
CA GLN A 25 -16.32 4.21 -25.20
C GLN A 25 -16.34 2.75 -24.71
N ALA A 26 -15.68 1.86 -25.44
CA ALA A 26 -15.56 0.45 -25.07
C ALA A 26 -14.82 0.26 -23.74
N ALA A 27 -13.79 1.08 -23.49
CA ALA A 27 -13.06 1.08 -22.20
C ALA A 27 -13.96 1.54 -21.05
N VAL A 28 -14.70 2.63 -21.22
CA VAL A 28 -15.66 3.13 -20.22
C VAL A 28 -16.72 2.06 -19.90
N GLU A 29 -17.30 1.43 -20.92
CA GLU A 29 -18.28 0.35 -20.75
C GLU A 29 -17.70 -0.85 -20.00
N ALA A 30 -16.47 -1.26 -20.32
CA ALA A 30 -15.80 -2.38 -19.65
C ALA A 30 -15.50 -2.07 -18.18
N ILE A 31 -15.02 -0.85 -17.89
CA ILE A 31 -14.75 -0.39 -16.51
C ILE A 31 -16.04 -0.40 -15.68
N LEU A 32 -17.12 0.16 -16.22
CA LEU A 32 -18.43 0.16 -15.56
C LEU A 32 -18.97 -1.25 -15.36
N SER A 33 -18.88 -2.12 -16.38
CA SER A 33 -19.34 -3.52 -16.31
C SER A 33 -18.54 -4.33 -15.26
N ALA A 34 -17.25 -4.02 -15.10
CA ALA A 34 -16.43 -4.61 -14.05
C ALA A 34 -16.76 -4.05 -12.64
N GLY A 35 -17.64 -3.03 -12.56
CA GLY A 35 -18.08 -2.42 -11.31
C GLY A 35 -17.14 -1.35 -10.78
N HIS A 36 -16.29 -0.77 -11.63
CA HIS A 36 -15.33 0.29 -11.32
C HIS A 36 -15.79 1.65 -11.85
N ILE A 37 -15.02 2.70 -11.62
CA ILE A 37 -15.35 4.10 -11.94
C ILE A 37 -14.40 4.57 -13.04
N PRO A 38 -14.88 4.87 -14.26
CA PRO A 38 -14.04 5.49 -15.29
C PRO A 38 -13.84 6.98 -15.00
N ALA A 39 -12.63 7.47 -15.23
CA ALA A 39 -12.27 8.87 -15.27
C ALA A 39 -11.56 9.18 -16.59
N GLY A 40 -11.84 10.31 -17.21
CA GLY A 40 -11.25 10.67 -18.51
C GLY A 40 -11.53 12.12 -18.89
N MET A 41 -10.85 12.60 -19.92
CA MET A 41 -10.91 14.00 -20.37
C MET A 41 -12.31 14.50 -20.73
N GLU A 42 -13.23 13.61 -21.08
CA GLU A 42 -14.62 13.97 -21.43
C GLU A 42 -15.40 14.57 -20.24
N LEU A 43 -14.89 14.38 -19.04
CA LEU A 43 -15.52 14.85 -17.80
C LEU A 43 -15.00 16.21 -17.34
N PHE A 44 -14.01 16.79 -18.05
CA PHE A 44 -13.41 18.05 -17.64
C PHE A 44 -14.29 19.24 -18.01
N ALA A 45 -14.65 20.02 -17.02
CA ALA A 45 -15.25 21.34 -17.24
C ALA A 45 -14.18 22.33 -17.72
N ALA A 46 -14.57 23.29 -18.57
CA ALA A 46 -13.70 24.42 -18.89
C ALA A 46 -13.43 25.23 -17.61
N GLY A 47 -12.16 25.48 -17.31
CA GLY A 47 -11.70 26.26 -16.16
C GLY A 47 -10.50 27.13 -16.53
N ASP A 48 -10.05 27.96 -15.58
CA ASP A 48 -8.91 28.85 -15.76
C ASP A 48 -7.55 28.15 -15.61
N GLU A 49 -7.55 26.90 -15.15
CA GLU A 49 -6.34 26.10 -14.96
C GLU A 49 -5.79 25.58 -16.29
N SER A 50 -4.48 25.33 -16.33
CA SER A 50 -3.88 24.73 -17.52
C SER A 50 -4.40 23.29 -17.69
N GLN A 51 -4.66 22.90 -18.94
CA GLN A 51 -5.12 21.54 -19.25
C GLN A 51 -4.29 20.45 -18.56
N MET A 52 -2.96 20.63 -18.49
CA MET A 52 -2.07 19.64 -17.90
C MET A 52 -2.17 19.58 -16.38
N GLU A 53 -2.46 20.68 -15.69
CA GLU A 53 -2.69 20.67 -14.23
C GLU A 53 -3.94 19.92 -13.86
N VAL A 54 -5.04 20.15 -14.57
CA VAL A 54 -6.29 19.42 -14.39
C VAL A 54 -6.10 17.93 -14.64
N ILE A 55 -5.39 17.56 -15.72
CA ILE A 55 -5.08 16.15 -16.02
C ILE A 55 -4.28 15.49 -14.89
N LYS A 56 -3.24 16.14 -14.39
CA LYS A 56 -2.41 15.64 -13.28
C LYS A 56 -3.23 15.39 -12.03
N GLN A 57 -4.12 16.31 -11.68
CA GLN A 57 -5.02 16.14 -10.54
C GLN A 57 -5.89 14.88 -10.68
N TRP A 58 -6.49 14.66 -11.85
CA TRP A 58 -7.31 13.47 -12.09
C TRP A 58 -6.50 12.17 -12.07
N ILE A 59 -5.25 12.20 -12.55
CA ILE A 59 -4.34 11.05 -12.43
C ILE A 59 -4.02 10.80 -10.94
N ASP A 60 -3.75 11.86 -10.16
CA ASP A 60 -3.46 11.74 -8.73
C ASP A 60 -4.65 11.16 -7.94
N GLU A 61 -5.87 11.55 -8.28
CA GLU A 61 -7.11 11.06 -7.65
C GLU A 61 -7.50 9.63 -8.09
N SER A 62 -6.94 9.14 -9.22
CA SER A 62 -7.26 7.81 -9.73
C SER A 62 -6.41 6.71 -9.09
N ASP A 63 -7.00 5.53 -8.89
CA ASP A 63 -6.31 4.36 -8.35
C ASP A 63 -5.48 3.64 -9.41
N VAL A 64 -5.92 3.70 -10.68
CA VAL A 64 -5.32 2.97 -11.81
C VAL A 64 -5.26 3.89 -13.03
N TYR A 65 -4.18 3.76 -13.80
CA TYR A 65 -4.02 4.44 -15.08
C TYR A 65 -4.09 3.42 -16.22
N LEU A 66 -5.00 3.63 -17.17
CA LEU A 66 -5.14 2.87 -18.41
C LEU A 66 -4.70 3.73 -19.60
N LEU A 67 -3.74 3.23 -20.37
CA LEU A 67 -3.33 3.83 -21.64
C LEU A 67 -3.87 3.01 -22.82
N ILE A 68 -4.47 3.68 -23.81
CA ILE A 68 -4.82 3.07 -25.10
C ILE A 68 -4.02 3.79 -26.19
N VAL A 69 -3.14 3.05 -26.88
CA VAL A 69 -2.32 3.57 -27.96
C VAL A 69 -2.85 3.09 -29.29
N GLY A 70 -3.20 4.03 -30.16
CA GLY A 70 -3.64 3.82 -31.55
C GLY A 70 -2.55 4.12 -32.57
N GLY A 71 -2.97 4.69 -33.68
CA GLY A 71 -2.11 5.09 -34.81
C GLY A 71 -1.62 6.54 -34.78
N ARG A 72 -2.03 7.32 -33.77
CA ARG A 72 -1.67 8.75 -33.67
C ARG A 72 -0.86 9.00 -32.40
N TYR A 73 0.06 9.95 -32.49
CA TYR A 73 0.84 10.43 -31.34
C TYR A 73 0.01 11.42 -30.51
N GLY A 74 -0.87 12.18 -31.19
CA GLY A 74 -1.79 13.12 -30.56
C GLY A 74 -1.31 14.57 -30.54
N SER A 75 -2.05 15.39 -29.82
CA SER A 75 -1.78 16.83 -29.70
C SER A 75 -0.51 17.09 -28.91
N ILE A 76 0.33 18.00 -29.45
CA ILE A 76 1.61 18.35 -28.82
C ILE A 76 1.41 19.46 -27.79
N GLU A 77 1.95 19.29 -26.61
CA GLU A 77 2.08 20.33 -25.59
C GLU A 77 3.23 21.27 -25.99
N PRO A 78 2.95 22.61 -26.14
CA PRO A 78 3.89 23.54 -26.75
C PRO A 78 5.24 23.72 -26.02
N LYS A 79 5.26 23.54 -24.69
CA LYS A 79 6.47 23.77 -23.87
C LYS A 79 7.42 22.57 -23.91
N SER A 80 6.89 21.36 -23.86
CA SER A 80 7.69 20.15 -23.81
C SER A 80 8.00 19.56 -25.19
N GLY A 81 7.15 19.85 -26.20
CA GLY A 81 7.22 19.22 -27.52
C GLY A 81 6.75 17.76 -27.54
N LYS A 82 6.22 17.23 -26.42
CA LYS A 82 5.64 15.90 -26.31
C LYS A 82 4.13 15.95 -26.46
N SER A 83 3.52 14.81 -26.81
CA SER A 83 2.06 14.73 -26.79
C SER A 83 1.51 14.73 -25.35
N TYR A 84 0.30 15.26 -25.16
CA TYR A 84 -0.38 15.19 -23.87
C TYR A 84 -0.50 13.74 -23.36
N THR A 85 -0.83 12.79 -24.23
CA THR A 85 -0.91 11.36 -23.89
C THR A 85 0.43 10.81 -23.38
N GLN A 86 1.55 11.21 -23.95
CA GLN A 86 2.87 10.82 -23.44
C GLN A 86 3.17 11.47 -22.10
N LEU A 87 2.86 12.74 -21.92
CA LEU A 87 3.06 13.44 -20.64
C LEU A 87 2.20 12.85 -19.52
N GLU A 88 0.96 12.46 -19.81
CA GLU A 88 0.08 11.74 -18.89
C GLU A 88 0.70 10.41 -18.45
N TYR A 89 1.21 9.64 -19.41
CA TYR A 89 1.86 8.35 -19.15
C TYR A 89 3.13 8.50 -18.30
N GLU A 90 4.00 9.44 -18.67
CA GLU A 90 5.23 9.73 -17.91
C GLU A 90 4.91 10.17 -16.48
N TYR A 91 3.90 11.01 -16.31
CA TYR A 91 3.45 11.46 -14.99
C TYR A 91 2.88 10.32 -14.14
N ALA A 92 2.07 9.45 -14.74
CA ALA A 92 1.55 8.26 -14.04
C ALA A 92 2.68 7.31 -13.59
N LEU A 93 3.74 7.18 -14.41
CA LEU A 93 4.95 6.44 -14.04
C LEU A 93 5.71 7.09 -12.89
N GLU A 94 5.91 8.40 -12.95
CA GLU A 94 6.58 9.19 -11.89
C GLU A 94 5.86 9.03 -10.54
N LYS A 95 4.53 9.05 -10.56
CA LYS A 95 3.70 8.86 -9.37
C LYS A 95 3.61 7.40 -8.90
N GLY A 96 4.21 6.46 -9.61
CA GLY A 96 4.15 5.03 -9.26
C GLY A 96 2.73 4.45 -9.34
N LYS A 97 1.85 5.04 -10.15
CA LYS A 97 0.48 4.55 -10.31
C LYS A 97 0.47 3.13 -10.89
N PRO A 98 -0.36 2.22 -10.36
CA PRO A 98 -0.69 0.99 -11.06
C PRO A 98 -1.19 1.31 -12.46
N LEU A 99 -0.48 0.82 -13.46
CA LEU A 99 -0.81 1.13 -14.85
C LEU A 99 -0.79 -0.11 -15.73
N PHE A 100 -1.57 -0.08 -16.80
CA PHE A 100 -1.49 -1.03 -17.90
C PHE A 100 -1.82 -0.33 -19.21
N ALA A 101 -1.32 -0.88 -20.30
CA ALA A 101 -1.49 -0.31 -21.63
C ALA A 101 -2.06 -1.33 -22.62
N CYS A 102 -2.96 -0.85 -23.47
CA CYS A 102 -3.49 -1.55 -24.64
C CYS A 102 -2.88 -0.90 -25.89
N VAL A 103 -2.09 -1.64 -26.67
CA VAL A 103 -1.36 -1.13 -27.84
C VAL A 103 -1.92 -1.75 -29.10
N LEU A 104 -2.30 -0.92 -30.08
CA LEU A 104 -2.82 -1.37 -31.36
C LEU A 104 -1.74 -2.17 -32.13
N LYS A 105 -2.11 -3.35 -32.65
CA LYS A 105 -1.24 -4.11 -33.53
C LYS A 105 -0.99 -3.38 -34.85
N GLU A 106 0.22 -3.43 -35.39
CA GLU A 106 0.55 -2.80 -36.67
C GLU A 106 -0.33 -3.32 -37.81
N SER A 107 -0.58 -4.64 -37.86
CA SER A 107 -1.47 -5.25 -38.86
C SER A 107 -2.90 -4.68 -38.81
N ALA A 108 -3.39 -4.39 -37.60
CA ALA A 108 -4.71 -3.79 -37.41
C ALA A 108 -4.71 -2.30 -37.78
N LEU A 109 -3.60 -1.57 -37.55
CA LEU A 109 -3.49 -0.17 -37.98
C LEU A 109 -3.61 -0.04 -39.49
N ASP A 110 -2.93 -0.88 -40.27
CA ASP A 110 -3.02 -0.87 -41.72
C ASP A 110 -4.42 -1.13 -42.25
N ALA A 111 -5.14 -2.06 -41.60
CA ALA A 111 -6.53 -2.34 -41.93
C ALA A 111 -7.45 -1.15 -41.60
N ARG A 112 -7.21 -0.45 -40.50
CA ARG A 112 -7.96 0.75 -40.07
C ARG A 112 -7.71 1.92 -41.03
N VAL A 113 -6.48 2.17 -41.45
CA VAL A 113 -6.13 3.21 -42.42
C VAL A 113 -6.81 2.94 -43.76
N LYS A 114 -6.86 1.69 -44.22
CA LYS A 114 -7.58 1.31 -45.45
C LYS A 114 -9.10 1.53 -45.33
N LYS A 115 -9.69 1.30 -44.17
CA LYS A 115 -11.12 1.38 -43.93
C LYS A 115 -11.61 2.80 -43.62
N HIS A 116 -10.87 3.54 -42.80
CA HIS A 116 -11.28 4.83 -42.23
C HIS A 116 -10.48 6.02 -42.77
N GLY A 117 -9.41 5.77 -43.55
CA GLY A 117 -8.59 6.80 -44.15
C GLY A 117 -7.38 7.20 -43.33
N ILE A 118 -6.64 8.17 -43.86
CA ILE A 118 -5.37 8.66 -43.32
C ILE A 118 -5.53 9.37 -41.95
N GLU A 119 -6.75 9.69 -41.57
CA GLU A 119 -7.06 10.31 -40.28
C GLU A 119 -6.70 9.40 -39.08
N MET A 120 -6.54 8.11 -39.33
CA MET A 120 -6.09 7.13 -38.31
C MET A 120 -4.62 7.27 -37.92
N ILE A 121 -3.83 8.05 -38.65
CA ILE A 121 -2.43 8.36 -38.39
C ILE A 121 -2.19 9.87 -38.41
N ASP A 122 -1.08 10.31 -37.87
CA ASP A 122 -0.64 11.71 -37.93
C ASP A 122 0.80 11.84 -38.43
N LYS A 123 1.28 13.09 -38.55
CA LYS A 123 2.63 13.40 -39.03
C LYS A 123 3.75 13.04 -38.04
N HIS A 124 3.41 12.71 -36.81
CA HIS A 124 4.33 12.48 -35.70
C HIS A 124 4.65 10.97 -35.56
N ARG A 125 4.86 10.27 -36.67
CA ARG A 125 5.08 8.83 -36.66
C ARG A 125 6.31 8.41 -35.87
N LYS A 126 7.43 9.16 -36.00
CA LYS A 126 8.68 8.85 -35.29
C LYS A 126 8.53 8.98 -33.77
N GLU A 127 7.82 10.03 -33.35
CA GLU A 127 7.53 10.27 -31.94
C GLU A 127 6.58 9.21 -31.37
N LEU A 128 5.59 8.79 -32.17
CA LEU A 128 4.70 7.69 -31.81
C LEU A 128 5.48 6.37 -31.66
N ASP A 129 6.35 6.03 -32.62
CA ASP A 129 7.14 4.79 -32.57
C ASP A 129 8.03 4.78 -31.32
N ALA A 130 8.72 5.87 -31.02
CA ALA A 130 9.53 6.01 -29.80
C ALA A 130 8.66 5.89 -28.52
N PHE A 131 7.46 6.47 -28.52
CA PHE A 131 6.53 6.35 -27.39
C PHE A 131 6.01 4.91 -27.25
N ARG A 132 5.69 4.23 -28.36
CA ARG A 132 5.28 2.82 -28.35
C ARG A 132 6.38 1.93 -27.79
N ASP A 133 7.65 2.16 -28.16
CA ASP A 133 8.80 1.43 -27.63
C ASP A 133 8.93 1.64 -26.11
N LEU A 134 8.78 2.88 -25.64
CA LEU A 134 8.77 3.19 -24.21
C LEU A 134 7.65 2.42 -23.48
N VAL A 135 6.43 2.43 -24.00
CA VAL A 135 5.28 1.73 -23.41
C VAL A 135 5.49 0.22 -23.42
N GLN A 136 5.99 -0.34 -24.54
CA GLN A 136 6.25 -1.77 -24.72
C GLN A 136 7.47 -2.29 -23.95
N SER A 137 8.30 -1.40 -23.38
CA SER A 137 9.33 -1.82 -22.40
C SER A 137 8.75 -2.46 -21.15
N LYS A 138 7.43 -2.30 -20.93
CA LYS A 138 6.64 -2.98 -19.90
C LYS A 138 5.69 -3.99 -20.54
N VAL A 139 5.06 -4.81 -19.69
CA VAL A 139 4.05 -5.77 -20.17
C VAL A 139 2.81 -4.99 -20.64
N VAL A 140 2.45 -5.18 -21.91
CA VAL A 140 1.30 -4.56 -22.56
C VAL A 140 0.33 -5.60 -23.10
N GLU A 141 -0.92 -5.22 -23.31
CA GLU A 141 -1.93 -6.01 -24.02
C GLU A 141 -2.05 -5.47 -25.45
N PHE A 142 -1.94 -6.35 -26.45
CA PHE A 142 -2.13 -5.96 -27.84
C PHE A 142 -3.59 -6.11 -28.24
N TRP A 143 -4.11 -5.13 -29.00
CA TRP A 143 -5.49 -5.15 -29.46
C TRP A 143 -5.61 -4.94 -30.97
N GLU A 144 -6.67 -5.47 -31.55
CA GLU A 144 -7.08 -5.29 -32.95
C GLU A 144 -8.45 -4.62 -33.03
N ASP A 145 -9.34 -4.97 -32.10
CA ASP A 145 -10.70 -4.42 -32.03
C ASP A 145 -11.08 -4.04 -30.56
N THR A 146 -12.26 -3.49 -30.40
CA THR A 146 -12.78 -3.06 -29.12
C THR A 146 -13.05 -4.20 -28.12
N LYS A 147 -13.18 -5.44 -28.60
CA LYS A 147 -13.41 -6.63 -27.73
C LYS A 147 -12.13 -6.98 -26.98
N ASP A 148 -10.98 -6.88 -27.67
CA ASP A 148 -9.68 -7.11 -27.05
C ASP A 148 -9.45 -6.13 -25.89
N ILE A 149 -9.76 -4.85 -26.12
CA ILE A 149 -9.66 -3.80 -25.08
C ILE A 149 -10.57 -4.12 -23.89
N LYS A 150 -11.84 -4.48 -24.15
CA LYS A 150 -12.77 -4.84 -23.08
C LYS A 150 -12.26 -6.04 -22.27
N LEU A 151 -11.75 -7.06 -22.93
CA LEU A 151 -11.22 -8.26 -22.28
C LEU A 151 -9.98 -7.94 -21.42
N ALA A 152 -9.03 -7.17 -21.97
CA ALA A 152 -7.84 -6.73 -21.26
C ALA A 152 -8.20 -5.94 -19.98
N ILE A 153 -9.15 -5.01 -20.08
CA ILE A 153 -9.63 -4.20 -18.95
C ILE A 153 -10.26 -5.06 -17.88
N ILE A 154 -11.21 -5.94 -18.24
CA ILE A 154 -11.91 -6.80 -17.28
C ILE A 154 -10.92 -7.71 -16.53
N ASN A 155 -10.01 -8.35 -17.27
CA ASN A 155 -9.00 -9.23 -16.68
C ASN A 155 -8.07 -8.46 -15.74
N LYS A 156 -7.57 -7.30 -16.18
CA LYS A 156 -6.62 -6.51 -15.39
C LYS A 156 -7.25 -5.91 -14.14
N LEU A 157 -8.44 -5.35 -14.26
CA LEU A 157 -9.18 -4.81 -13.11
C LEU A 157 -9.59 -5.90 -12.13
N GLY A 158 -9.92 -7.12 -12.62
CA GLY A 158 -10.15 -8.28 -11.76
C GLY A 158 -8.93 -8.68 -10.92
N GLN A 159 -7.70 -8.50 -11.45
CA GLN A 159 -6.46 -8.69 -10.69
C GLN A 159 -6.20 -7.54 -9.72
N LEU A 160 -6.31 -6.28 -10.20
CA LEU A 160 -6.02 -5.08 -9.41
C LEU A 160 -6.99 -4.89 -8.24
N SER A 161 -8.26 -5.26 -8.40
CA SER A 161 -9.27 -5.16 -7.34
C SER A 161 -8.96 -6.01 -6.10
N ARG A 162 -8.12 -7.05 -6.25
CA ARG A 162 -7.68 -7.94 -5.15
C ARG A 162 -6.46 -7.39 -4.40
N ARG A 163 -5.82 -6.34 -4.89
CA ARG A 163 -4.65 -5.75 -4.24
C ARG A 163 -5.10 -4.95 -3.02
N GLU A 164 -4.51 -5.23 -1.87
CA GLU A 164 -4.84 -4.57 -0.60
C GLU A 164 -4.30 -3.14 -0.50
N ASP A 165 -3.21 -2.85 -1.21
CA ASP A 165 -2.59 -1.53 -1.27
C ASP A 165 -3.39 -0.50 -2.08
N LEU A 166 -4.38 -0.93 -2.87
CA LEU A 166 -5.30 -0.05 -3.58
C LEU A 166 -6.55 0.19 -2.73
N ILE A 167 -6.71 1.42 -2.25
CA ILE A 167 -7.81 1.79 -1.35
C ILE A 167 -9.16 1.74 -2.09
N GLY A 168 -9.25 2.42 -3.23
CA GLY A 168 -10.48 2.53 -4.02
C GLY A 168 -11.60 3.27 -3.29
N TRP A 169 -12.79 3.22 -3.88
CA TRP A 169 -14.02 3.85 -3.37
C TRP A 169 -14.96 2.82 -2.76
N THR A 170 -15.47 3.11 -1.58
CA THR A 170 -16.50 2.31 -0.91
C THR A 170 -17.71 3.18 -0.57
N ARG A 171 -18.88 2.56 -0.44
CA ARG A 171 -20.05 3.31 0.02
C ARG A 171 -19.88 3.70 1.48
N ALA A 172 -20.23 4.93 1.84
CA ALA A 172 -20.09 5.45 3.21
C ALA A 172 -20.79 4.58 4.26
N ASN A 173 -21.90 3.94 3.91
CA ASN A 173 -22.62 3.03 4.82
C ASN A 173 -21.94 1.66 4.99
N GLN A 174 -20.92 1.35 4.21
CA GLN A 174 -20.10 0.14 4.32
C GLN A 174 -18.79 0.40 5.07
N GLN A 175 -18.46 1.66 5.32
CA GLN A 175 -17.36 1.99 6.23
C GLN A 175 -17.80 1.66 7.65
N ALA A 176 -16.92 1.02 8.41
CA ALA A 176 -17.13 0.90 9.85
C ALA A 176 -17.47 2.30 10.37
N ASN A 177 -18.54 2.37 11.19
CA ASN A 177 -18.98 3.65 11.78
C ASN A 177 -17.85 4.14 12.71
N LEU A 178 -16.90 4.90 12.12
CA LEU A 178 -15.73 5.41 12.83
C LEU A 178 -16.10 6.12 14.16
N PRO A 179 -17.17 6.96 14.22
CA PRO A 179 -17.64 7.50 15.48
C PRO A 179 -18.04 6.42 16.48
N ALA A 180 -18.87 5.45 16.08
CA ALA A 180 -19.28 4.37 16.97
C ALA A 180 -18.11 3.47 17.41
N LEU A 181 -17.13 3.24 16.53
CA LEU A 181 -15.91 2.51 16.87
C LEU A 181 -15.04 3.31 17.86
N SER A 182 -14.92 4.62 17.68
CA SER A 182 -14.23 5.52 18.60
C SER A 182 -14.89 5.55 19.97
N ASP A 183 -16.21 5.63 20.01
CA ASP A 183 -17.00 5.60 21.24
C ASP A 183 -16.84 4.26 21.98
N GLU A 184 -16.83 3.15 21.25
CA GLU A 184 -16.62 1.81 21.80
C GLU A 184 -15.19 1.62 22.32
N ILE A 185 -14.18 2.14 21.61
CA ILE A 185 -12.78 2.15 22.09
C ILE A 185 -12.68 2.99 23.40
N ALA A 186 -13.30 4.16 23.43
CA ALA A 186 -13.31 5.00 24.63
C ALA A 186 -14.03 4.30 25.80
N ARG A 187 -15.18 3.65 25.54
CA ARG A 187 -15.92 2.86 26.53
C ARG A 187 -15.09 1.71 27.07
N LEU A 188 -14.48 0.92 26.17
CA LEU A 188 -13.65 -0.23 26.56
C LEU A 188 -12.38 0.20 27.29
N SER A 189 -11.78 1.33 26.92
CA SER A 189 -10.61 1.90 27.61
C SER A 189 -10.96 2.30 29.04
N LYS A 190 -12.12 2.94 29.23
CA LYS A 190 -12.63 3.31 30.55
C LYS A 190 -12.94 2.07 31.39
N GLU A 191 -13.65 1.09 30.81
CA GLU A 191 -13.97 -0.17 31.49
C GLU A 191 -12.70 -0.93 31.90
N ASN A 192 -11.67 -0.96 31.04
CA ASN A 192 -10.35 -1.54 31.40
C ASN A 192 -9.68 -0.79 32.55
N ALA A 193 -9.76 0.56 32.57
CA ALA A 193 -9.22 1.35 33.68
C ALA A 193 -9.97 1.07 34.97
N ASP A 194 -11.31 1.01 34.93
CA ASP A 194 -12.16 0.71 36.08
C ASP A 194 -11.93 -0.72 36.60
N LEU A 195 -11.84 -1.71 35.72
CA LEU A 195 -11.52 -3.10 36.09
C LEU A 195 -10.13 -3.22 36.71
N ARG A 196 -9.14 -2.53 36.19
CA ARG A 196 -7.80 -2.48 36.77
C ARG A 196 -7.81 -1.79 38.12
N GLY A 197 -8.65 -0.76 38.32
CA GLY A 197 -8.88 -0.12 39.59
C GLY A 197 -9.56 -1.03 40.61
N GLN A 198 -10.56 -1.82 40.19
CA GLN A 198 -11.30 -2.77 41.06
C GLN A 198 -10.46 -4.00 41.43
N LEU A 199 -9.56 -4.46 40.54
CA LEU A 199 -8.60 -5.52 40.85
C LEU A 199 -7.59 -5.08 41.92
N GLY A 200 -7.71 -3.84 42.41
CA GLY A 200 -6.92 -3.27 43.47
C GLY A 200 -5.44 -3.36 43.19
N THR A 201 -4.83 -2.24 42.88
CA THR A 201 -3.38 -1.98 43.05
C THR A 201 -2.56 -3.25 43.24
N LYS A 202 -1.87 -3.62 42.16
CA LYS A 202 -0.87 -4.69 42.13
C LYS A 202 -1.40 -6.08 41.83
N SER A 203 -1.79 -6.33 40.59
CA SER A 203 -1.41 -7.62 40.06
C SER A 203 0.10 -7.54 39.79
N GLU A 204 0.83 -7.78 40.87
CA GLU A 204 2.28 -7.88 40.78
C GLU A 204 2.61 -8.95 39.76
N ALA A 205 3.44 -8.63 38.76
CA ALA A 205 3.84 -9.59 37.77
C ALA A 205 4.54 -10.78 38.44
N TYR A 206 4.11 -12.00 38.14
CA TYR A 206 4.78 -13.21 38.59
C TYR A 206 5.77 -13.64 37.53
N ILE A 207 7.03 -13.74 37.90
CA ILE A 207 8.12 -14.14 37.01
C ILE A 207 8.75 -15.40 37.57
N ASN A 208 8.67 -16.48 36.81
CA ASN A 208 9.14 -17.81 37.26
C ASN A 208 8.56 -18.26 38.61
N GLY A 209 7.29 -17.97 38.86
CA GLY A 209 6.59 -18.34 40.10
C GLY A 209 6.85 -17.44 41.31
N LEU A 210 7.66 -16.40 41.17
CA LEU A 210 7.92 -15.39 42.21
C LEU A 210 7.26 -14.06 41.86
N PRO A 211 6.68 -13.35 42.86
CA PRO A 211 6.28 -11.96 42.67
C PRO A 211 7.47 -11.09 42.23
N TYR A 212 7.21 -10.13 41.34
CA TYR A 212 8.28 -9.25 40.81
C TYR A 212 9.08 -8.52 41.93
N SER A 213 8.40 -8.05 42.97
CA SER A 213 9.01 -7.38 44.10
C SER A 213 9.97 -8.31 44.85
N GLN A 214 9.61 -9.57 45.05
CA GLN A 214 10.45 -10.57 45.69
C GLN A 214 11.65 -10.95 44.82
N LEU A 215 11.40 -11.11 43.49
CA LEU A 215 12.50 -11.38 42.54
C LEU A 215 13.47 -10.20 42.47
N LYS A 216 12.99 -8.96 42.45
CA LYS A 216 13.80 -7.73 42.49
C LYS A 216 14.69 -7.71 43.77
N THR A 217 14.10 -7.97 44.92
CA THR A 217 14.83 -8.03 46.19
C THR A 217 15.92 -9.12 46.16
N LEU A 218 15.59 -10.30 45.64
CA LEU A 218 16.56 -11.41 45.51
C LEU A 218 17.70 -11.05 44.57
N LEU A 219 17.42 -10.39 43.45
CA LEU A 219 18.46 -9.94 42.52
C LEU A 219 19.32 -8.84 43.08
N GLN A 220 18.78 -7.94 43.93
CA GLN A 220 19.55 -6.92 44.66
C GLN A 220 20.49 -7.57 45.69
N GLN A 221 20.01 -8.52 46.48
CA GLN A 221 20.80 -9.25 47.43
C GLN A 221 21.96 -10.05 46.79
N LYS A 222 21.80 -10.48 45.56
CA LYS A 222 22.81 -11.20 44.76
C LYS A 222 23.70 -10.29 43.91
N GLU A 223 23.58 -8.98 44.05
CA GLU A 223 24.31 -7.97 43.25
C GLU A 223 24.09 -8.12 41.74
N LEU A 224 22.95 -8.71 41.36
CA LEU A 224 22.60 -8.95 39.95
C LEU A 224 21.70 -7.84 39.36
N TRP A 225 21.04 -7.08 40.23
CA TRP A 225 20.06 -6.07 39.78
C TRP A 225 20.70 -4.98 38.92
N ASP A 226 21.77 -4.34 39.44
CA ASP A 226 22.46 -3.28 38.72
C ASP A 226 23.16 -3.81 37.48
N TYR A 227 23.68 -5.04 37.56
CA TYR A 227 24.26 -5.72 36.41
C TYR A 227 23.20 -5.90 35.27
N ILE A 228 21.99 -6.35 35.60
CA ILE A 228 20.90 -6.52 34.65
C ILE A 228 20.53 -5.17 34.03
N LYS A 229 20.31 -4.12 34.82
CA LYS A 229 20.00 -2.77 34.35
C LYS A 229 21.03 -2.23 33.37
N ASN A 230 22.30 -2.34 33.71
CA ASN A 230 23.43 -1.78 32.95
C ASN A 230 23.78 -2.62 31.69
N SER A 231 23.48 -3.92 31.70
CA SER A 231 23.86 -4.85 30.64
C SER A 231 22.71 -5.36 29.79
N LYS A 232 21.54 -4.73 29.84
CA LYS A 232 20.31 -5.16 29.14
C LYS A 232 20.54 -5.55 27.67
N LYS A 233 21.23 -4.69 26.91
CA LYS A 233 21.50 -4.93 25.49
C LYS A 233 22.41 -6.14 25.27
N GLN A 234 23.41 -6.32 26.09
CA GLN A 234 24.37 -7.44 26.03
C GLN A 234 23.68 -8.76 26.39
N LEU A 235 22.88 -8.78 27.45
CA LEU A 235 22.14 -9.96 27.90
C LEU A 235 21.08 -10.41 26.89
N ARG A 236 20.40 -9.48 26.24
CA ARG A 236 19.49 -9.81 25.13
C ARG A 236 20.21 -10.47 23.95
N GLY A 237 21.44 -10.11 23.68
CA GLY A 237 22.31 -10.73 22.67
C GLY A 237 23.02 -12.01 23.12
N GLY A 238 22.75 -12.48 24.33
CA GLY A 238 23.42 -13.67 24.90
C GLY A 238 24.87 -13.44 25.35
N ASN A 239 25.30 -12.17 25.46
CA ASN A 239 26.64 -11.80 25.88
C ASN A 239 26.63 -11.24 27.31
N GLY A 240 27.64 -11.57 28.10
CA GLY A 240 27.74 -11.07 29.45
C GLY A 240 28.82 -11.79 30.24
N GLU A 241 28.98 -11.40 31.52
CA GLU A 241 29.93 -12.05 32.44
C GLU A 241 29.45 -13.48 32.78
N TYR A 242 30.26 -14.48 32.50
CA TYR A 242 29.89 -15.89 32.58
C TYR A 242 29.31 -16.30 33.94
N ALA A 243 29.97 -15.85 35.05
CA ALA A 243 29.50 -16.14 36.40
C ALA A 243 28.08 -15.57 36.68
N LYS A 244 27.81 -14.38 36.20
CA LYS A 244 26.49 -13.72 36.35
C LYS A 244 25.42 -14.37 35.46
N ILE A 245 25.79 -14.81 34.25
CA ILE A 245 24.92 -15.58 33.39
C ILE A 245 24.53 -16.92 34.04
N ILE A 246 25.45 -17.63 34.66
CA ILE A 246 25.17 -18.85 35.44
C ILE A 246 24.17 -18.54 36.57
N ALA A 247 24.40 -17.49 37.34
CA ALA A 247 23.49 -17.11 38.42
C ALA A 247 22.08 -16.77 37.90
N LEU A 248 21.97 -16.09 36.77
CA LEU A 248 20.69 -15.81 36.10
C LEU A 248 20.02 -17.07 35.55
N SER A 249 20.81 -18.04 35.06
CA SER A 249 20.25 -19.31 34.58
C SER A 249 19.73 -20.18 35.75
N GLN A 250 20.35 -20.15 36.91
CA GLN A 250 19.86 -20.80 38.12
C GLN A 250 18.52 -20.21 38.61
N LEU A 251 18.27 -18.95 38.33
CA LEU A 251 17.00 -18.28 38.58
C LEU A 251 15.96 -18.49 37.45
N GLY A 252 16.32 -19.25 36.41
CA GLY A 252 15.47 -19.50 35.26
C GLY A 252 15.26 -18.32 34.35
N LEU A 253 16.06 -17.26 34.46
CA LEU A 253 15.97 -16.03 33.66
C LEU A 253 16.78 -16.10 32.37
N MET A 254 17.77 -16.96 32.29
CA MET A 254 18.55 -17.27 31.09
C MET A 254 18.69 -18.78 30.93
N SER A 255 18.93 -19.24 29.69
CA SER A 255 19.28 -20.65 29.44
C SER A 255 20.67 -20.97 30.00
N ASP A 256 20.90 -22.24 30.34
CA ASP A 256 22.18 -22.68 30.90
C ASP A 256 23.31 -22.49 29.85
N PRO A 257 24.34 -21.67 30.16
CA PRO A 257 25.41 -21.40 29.20
C PRO A 257 26.34 -22.63 28.95
N ARG A 258 26.24 -23.67 29.77
CA ARG A 258 26.97 -24.92 29.55
C ARG A 258 26.35 -25.79 28.45
N LEU A 259 25.08 -25.54 28.09
CA LEU A 259 24.33 -26.26 27.06
C LEU A 259 24.32 -25.57 25.69
N GLY A 260 24.95 -24.39 25.60
CA GLY A 260 25.03 -23.63 24.37
C GLY A 260 25.11 -22.11 24.59
N MET A 261 24.89 -21.33 23.52
CA MET A 261 24.88 -19.89 23.63
C MET A 261 23.74 -19.43 24.57
N PRO A 262 24.02 -18.66 25.64
CA PRO A 262 22.98 -18.25 26.58
C PRO A 262 21.93 -17.35 25.93
N ARG A 263 20.65 -17.57 26.24
CA ARG A 263 19.52 -16.80 25.75
C ARG A 263 18.61 -16.46 26.92
N LEU A 264 17.87 -15.35 26.79
CA LEU A 264 16.79 -15.05 27.71
C LEU A 264 15.71 -16.14 27.62
N THR A 265 15.23 -16.60 28.75
CA THR A 265 13.99 -17.37 28.84
C THR A 265 12.79 -16.45 28.78
N ASP A 266 11.57 -17.01 28.67
CA ASP A 266 10.35 -16.20 28.73
C ASP A 266 10.27 -15.39 30.04
N ALA A 267 10.69 -15.99 31.16
CA ALA A 267 10.80 -15.32 32.46
C ALA A 267 11.81 -14.16 32.42
N GLY A 268 12.95 -14.33 31.74
CA GLY A 268 13.93 -13.26 31.54
C GLY A 268 13.38 -12.11 30.69
N VAL A 269 12.64 -12.41 29.62
CA VAL A 269 11.96 -11.39 28.80
C VAL A 269 10.92 -10.63 29.63
N MET A 270 10.12 -11.32 30.43
CA MET A 270 9.15 -10.69 31.33
C MET A 270 9.81 -9.76 32.34
N LEU A 271 10.93 -10.18 32.93
CA LEU A 271 11.71 -9.35 33.86
C LEU A 271 12.16 -8.04 33.18
N PHE A 272 12.77 -8.14 32.00
CA PHE A 272 13.25 -6.96 31.27
C PHE A 272 12.13 -5.99 30.90
N ASN A 273 10.97 -6.51 30.50
CA ASN A 273 9.82 -5.68 30.17
C ASN A 273 9.29 -4.94 31.41
N ASN A 274 9.28 -5.58 32.57
CA ASN A 274 8.88 -4.92 33.84
C ASN A 274 9.89 -3.84 34.27
N ILE A 275 11.19 -4.06 34.12
CA ILE A 275 12.21 -3.05 34.40
C ILE A 275 12.03 -1.83 33.47
N GLU A 276 11.83 -2.04 32.19
CA GLU A 276 11.61 -0.96 31.22
C GLU A 276 10.33 -0.17 31.55
N PHE A 277 9.29 -0.84 32.00
CA PHE A 277 8.06 -0.18 32.43
C PHE A 277 8.26 0.67 33.70
N GLU A 278 9.02 0.18 34.69
CA GLU A 278 9.38 0.97 35.88
C GLU A 278 10.22 2.21 35.51
N GLU A 279 11.23 2.05 34.64
CA GLU A 279 12.07 3.17 34.19
C GLU A 279 11.28 4.25 33.45
N LEU A 280 10.27 3.86 32.66
CA LEU A 280 9.35 4.80 31.99
C LEU A 280 8.44 5.51 32.98
N ALA A 281 7.96 4.81 34.02
CA ALA A 281 7.10 5.37 35.04
C ALA A 281 7.83 6.38 35.98
N GLU A 282 9.17 6.26 36.12
CA GLU A 282 10.01 7.20 36.88
C GLU A 282 10.31 8.49 36.08
N LEU A 283 10.03 8.52 34.76
CA LEU A 283 10.27 9.67 33.87
C LEU A 283 9.01 10.55 33.66
N ILE A 284 7.83 10.13 34.15
CA ILE A 284 6.53 10.82 34.10
C ILE A 284 6.21 11.42 35.47
#